data_60d8c01c9410a4747d987567895a0d0b
#
_entry.id   60d8c01c9410a4747d987567895a0d0b
#
_cell.length_a   1.000
_cell.length_b   1.000
_cell.length_c   1.000
_cell.angle_alpha   90.00
_cell.angle_beta   90.00
_cell.angle_gamma   90.00
#
_symmetry.space_group_name_H-M   'P 1'
#
loop_
_entity.id
_entity.type
_entity.pdbx_description
1 polymer ?
#
loop_
_entity_poly.entity_id
_entity_poly.type
_entity_poly.pdbx_seq_one_letter_code
_entity_poly.pdbx_strand_id
1 'polypeptide(L)'
;PFGGPTVSLDDAASQASFDKDGNFIVGKTKQKVKRAAPGGEGYVLDHFNKQAVLNYLNHISEAFDKTNTPYPHTFFNDSYEVSSSDYTPEIFSEFEKRRGYRLEDNIEKLIDGDVKVVSDYRETLGELIFENFTQTWTEWAHQHGAITRNQAHGSPANLIDCYSAVDIPEIEGFGLTDFGIKGLRSDAKHTRKNDSDFSMLKYAPSAAHINGKMLTSSETFTWLTEHFRTSLSQMKPDLDLMFCAGVNNVYFHGTCYSPKDEPWPGWKFYASVDMSPTNSIWRDAPELMKYIERCQTYLQWGKPDNDFLVLLPVRDMWARNTKDNRLMQFSIHAMGELAPDFAETVNKIDKAGYDCDYISEKFLLTTTFRNGRLVTAAGQSYSGLIIPSDSTIMTDAVKAHIAQLKEQGAKILVGVKPETMEGCCNPEPMRNNLGLKVIRRRNEAGYHYFIANLTPDDVDRFVPLTVGFVELMWIDPLTGRRYSAEVQGGGDVRVNLRSGESMILQTFNDPQNMPLHENRISKPVHDSDDIVITDKWTLSFIDEAPKVN
;
A
#
# COMPACT_ATOMS: atom_id res chain seq x y z
N PRO A 1 -8.73 -28.13 26.68
CA PRO A 1 -7.96 -28.39 25.49
C PRO A 1 -8.58 -27.58 24.36
N PHE A 2 -7.90 -26.52 23.97
CA PHE A 2 -8.25 -25.74 22.81
C PHE A 2 -7.73 -26.50 21.58
N GLY A 3 -8.54 -27.41 21.03
CA GLY A 3 -8.29 -27.97 19.73
C GLY A 3 -8.45 -26.85 18.72
N GLY A 4 -7.37 -26.41 18.11
CA GLY A 4 -7.42 -25.53 16.95
C GLY A 4 -8.17 -26.20 15.80
N PRO A 5 -8.57 -25.44 14.77
CA PRO A 5 -9.29 -25.98 13.64
C PRO A 5 -8.49 -27.11 12.98
N THR A 6 -9.04 -28.30 12.98
CA THR A 6 -8.52 -29.41 12.20
C THR A 6 -8.99 -29.21 10.76
N VAL A 7 -8.13 -28.67 9.92
CA VAL A 7 -8.35 -28.68 8.48
C VAL A 7 -8.09 -30.10 7.98
N SER A 8 -9.02 -30.66 7.21
CA SER A 8 -8.84 -31.98 6.61
C SER A 8 -7.55 -31.99 5.77
N LEU A 9 -6.89 -33.14 5.68
CA LEU A 9 -5.71 -33.28 4.82
C LEU A 9 -6.03 -33.04 3.33
N ASP A 10 -7.30 -33.19 2.96
CA ASP A 10 -7.77 -32.96 1.59
C ASP A 10 -7.97 -31.47 1.29
N ASP A 11 -8.16 -30.65 2.35
CA ASP A 11 -8.31 -29.19 2.23
C ASP A 11 -6.95 -28.46 2.31
N ALA A 12 -5.83 -29.17 2.49
CA ALA A 12 -4.51 -28.57 2.56
C ALA A 12 -3.96 -28.17 1.19
N ALA A 13 -3.18 -27.07 1.15
CA ALA A 13 -2.55 -26.59 -0.06
C ALA A 13 -1.71 -27.64 -0.78
N SER A 14 -1.86 -27.73 -2.08
CA SER A 14 -1.24 -28.72 -2.95
C SER A 14 -0.34 -28.07 -3.99
N GLN A 15 0.64 -28.83 -4.48
CA GLN A 15 1.49 -28.42 -5.59
C GLN A 15 1.56 -29.51 -6.64
N ALA A 16 1.65 -29.11 -7.89
CA ALA A 16 1.90 -29.98 -9.02
C ALA A 16 3.41 -30.15 -9.25
N SER A 17 3.82 -31.35 -9.64
CA SER A 17 5.17 -31.64 -10.10
C SER A 17 5.13 -32.67 -11.23
N PHE A 18 6.28 -32.90 -11.86
CA PHE A 18 6.45 -33.94 -12.84
C PHE A 18 7.60 -34.85 -12.38
N ASP A 19 7.43 -36.16 -12.57
CA ASP A 19 8.52 -37.08 -12.36
C ASP A 19 9.51 -37.05 -13.53
N LYS A 20 10.59 -37.82 -13.40
CA LYS A 20 11.62 -37.93 -14.45
C LYS A 20 11.10 -38.50 -15.79
N ASP A 21 9.94 -39.16 -15.77
CA ASP A 21 9.31 -39.80 -16.93
C ASP A 21 8.20 -38.88 -17.50
N GLY A 22 8.01 -37.66 -16.94
CA GLY A 22 7.02 -36.68 -17.41
C GLY A 22 5.59 -36.91 -16.90
N ASN A 23 5.39 -37.80 -15.91
CA ASN A 23 4.07 -38.01 -15.33
C ASN A 23 3.72 -36.87 -14.36
N PHE A 24 2.49 -36.39 -14.45
CA PHE A 24 1.94 -35.37 -13.56
C PHE A 24 1.69 -35.96 -12.17
N ILE A 25 2.35 -35.34 -11.17
CA ILE A 25 2.22 -35.73 -9.78
C ILE A 25 1.67 -34.55 -8.98
N VAL A 26 0.72 -34.82 -8.10
CA VAL A 26 0.19 -33.86 -7.15
C VAL A 26 0.59 -34.27 -5.74
N GLY A 27 1.17 -33.33 -5.01
CA GLY A 27 1.55 -33.52 -3.61
C GLY A 27 1.11 -32.34 -2.77
N LYS A 28 1.07 -32.53 -1.45
CA LYS A 28 0.82 -31.43 -0.52
C LYS A 28 2.09 -30.62 -0.33
N THR A 29 1.95 -29.29 -0.17
CA THR A 29 3.11 -28.41 0.08
C THR A 29 3.84 -28.74 1.37
N LYS A 30 3.16 -29.44 2.30
CA LYS A 30 3.64 -29.71 3.67
C LYS A 30 3.92 -28.44 4.48
N GLN A 31 3.55 -27.30 3.97
CA GLN A 31 3.68 -26.03 4.70
C GLN A 31 2.79 -26.05 5.93
N LYS A 32 3.37 -25.72 7.07
CA LYS A 32 2.67 -25.57 8.35
C LYS A 32 2.21 -24.13 8.54
N VAL A 33 1.15 -23.97 9.32
CA VAL A 33 0.77 -22.66 9.84
C VAL A 33 1.96 -22.05 10.56
N LYS A 34 2.36 -20.85 10.15
CA LYS A 34 3.53 -20.15 10.66
C LYS A 34 3.24 -19.62 12.06
N ARG A 35 4.08 -19.99 13.04
CA ARG A 35 3.97 -19.50 14.43
C ARG A 35 2.59 -19.72 15.06
N ALA A 36 2.00 -20.88 14.79
CA ALA A 36 0.72 -21.24 15.37
C ALA A 36 0.77 -21.20 16.90
N ALA A 37 -0.29 -20.68 17.52
CA ALA A 37 -0.48 -20.85 18.96
C ALA A 37 -0.70 -22.33 19.30
N PRO A 38 -0.40 -22.75 20.54
CA PRO A 38 -0.66 -24.13 20.99
C PRO A 38 -2.10 -24.57 20.68
N GLY A 39 -2.25 -25.67 19.94
CA GLY A 39 -3.54 -26.18 19.48
C GLY A 39 -4.02 -25.60 18.14
N GLY A 40 -3.29 -24.65 17.55
CA GLY A 40 -3.52 -24.12 16.21
C GLY A 40 -2.58 -24.68 15.14
N GLU A 41 -1.77 -25.70 15.49
CA GLU A 41 -0.84 -26.32 14.56
C GLU A 41 -1.59 -27.08 13.46
N GLY A 42 -1.13 -26.96 12.24
CA GLY A 42 -1.73 -27.65 11.11
C GLY A 42 -1.04 -27.32 9.79
N TYR A 43 -1.60 -27.81 8.71
CA TYR A 43 -1.20 -27.40 7.37
C TYR A 43 -1.91 -26.11 6.95
N VAL A 44 -1.29 -25.36 6.05
CA VAL A 44 -1.95 -24.20 5.42
C VAL A 44 -3.11 -24.66 4.56
N LEU A 45 -4.13 -23.81 4.51
CA LEU A 45 -5.36 -24.03 3.77
C LEU A 45 -5.11 -24.04 2.25
N ASP A 46 -5.93 -24.81 1.51
CA ASP A 46 -6.06 -24.65 0.05
C ASP A 46 -6.90 -23.40 -0.27
N HIS A 47 -6.23 -22.29 -0.52
CA HIS A 47 -6.86 -21.01 -0.82
C HIS A 47 -7.50 -20.96 -2.22
N PHE A 48 -7.19 -21.90 -3.11
CA PHE A 48 -7.83 -22.00 -4.42
C PHE A 48 -9.16 -22.74 -4.37
N ASN A 49 -9.46 -23.45 -3.28
CA ASN A 49 -10.65 -24.26 -3.11
C ASN A 49 -11.67 -23.57 -2.21
N LYS A 50 -12.80 -23.14 -2.78
CA LYS A 50 -13.87 -22.45 -2.05
C LYS A 50 -14.41 -23.25 -0.87
N GLN A 51 -14.56 -24.58 -1.03
CA GLN A 51 -15.10 -25.43 0.04
C GLN A 51 -14.12 -25.54 1.20
N ALA A 52 -12.81 -25.64 0.92
CA ALA A 52 -11.78 -25.64 1.96
C ALA A 52 -11.81 -24.32 2.77
N VAL A 53 -11.93 -23.17 2.09
CA VAL A 53 -12.08 -21.85 2.75
C VAL A 53 -13.34 -21.81 3.61
N LEU A 54 -14.49 -22.25 3.09
CA LEU A 54 -15.73 -22.28 3.85
C LEU A 54 -15.68 -23.22 5.06
N ASN A 55 -15.06 -24.39 4.92
CA ASN A 55 -14.88 -25.32 6.04
C ASN A 55 -14.10 -24.67 7.19
N TYR A 56 -13.04 -23.93 6.86
CA TYR A 56 -12.23 -23.20 7.84
C TYR A 56 -13.06 -22.07 8.51
N LEU A 57 -13.75 -21.27 7.72
CA LEU A 57 -14.56 -20.15 8.21
C LEU A 57 -15.75 -20.62 9.06
N ASN A 58 -16.42 -21.70 8.66
CA ASN A 58 -17.50 -22.30 9.44
C ASN A 58 -17.04 -22.78 10.83
N HIS A 59 -15.81 -23.30 10.92
CA HIS A 59 -15.23 -23.66 12.19
C HIS A 59 -15.06 -22.45 13.13
N ILE A 60 -14.71 -21.30 12.57
CA ILE A 60 -14.65 -20.03 13.33
C ILE A 60 -16.06 -19.61 13.78
N SER A 61 -17.06 -19.66 12.87
CA SER A 61 -18.46 -19.36 13.21
C SER A 61 -18.98 -20.24 14.33
N GLU A 62 -18.75 -21.55 14.25
CA GLU A 62 -19.15 -22.50 15.29
C GLU A 62 -18.55 -22.15 16.66
N ALA A 63 -17.32 -21.65 16.71
CA ALA A 63 -16.68 -21.23 17.95
C ALA A 63 -17.36 -20.00 18.56
N PHE A 64 -17.66 -18.99 17.75
CA PHE A 64 -18.39 -17.78 18.19
C PHE A 64 -19.79 -18.14 18.66
N ASP A 65 -20.55 -18.91 17.90
CA ASP A 65 -21.93 -19.30 18.20
C ASP A 65 -21.99 -20.16 19.46
N LYS A 66 -21.11 -21.15 19.60
CA LYS A 66 -21.04 -22.06 20.75
C LYS A 66 -20.74 -21.34 22.07
N THR A 67 -19.94 -20.27 21.99
CA THR A 67 -19.56 -19.49 23.17
C THR A 67 -20.46 -18.27 23.38
N ASN A 68 -21.41 -18.02 22.49
CA ASN A 68 -22.24 -16.81 22.44
C ASN A 68 -21.37 -15.53 22.50
N THR A 69 -20.24 -15.56 21.82
CA THR A 69 -19.32 -14.43 21.73
C THR A 69 -19.73 -13.54 20.56
N PRO A 70 -19.82 -12.21 20.72
CA PRO A 70 -20.11 -11.32 19.59
C PRO A 70 -18.97 -11.33 18.59
N TYR A 71 -19.32 -11.28 17.30
CA TYR A 71 -18.33 -11.15 16.24
C TYR A 71 -17.59 -9.81 16.35
N PRO A 72 -16.29 -9.76 16.00
CA PRO A 72 -15.55 -8.50 15.97
C PRO A 72 -16.10 -7.57 14.89
N HIS A 73 -15.89 -6.28 15.04
CA HIS A 73 -16.24 -5.29 14.01
C HIS A 73 -15.47 -5.53 12.70
N THR A 74 -14.21 -5.93 12.79
CA THR A 74 -13.33 -6.10 11.63
C THR A 74 -12.52 -7.38 11.76
N PHE A 75 -12.52 -8.20 10.71
CA PHE A 75 -11.57 -9.29 10.55
C PHE A 75 -10.37 -8.82 9.73
N PHE A 76 -9.18 -9.26 10.13
CA PHE A 76 -7.92 -8.97 9.45
C PHE A 76 -7.32 -10.24 8.86
N ASN A 77 -6.88 -10.15 7.62
CA ASN A 77 -6.03 -11.15 6.97
C ASN A 77 -4.71 -10.49 6.57
N ASP A 78 -3.63 -11.04 7.08
CA ASP A 78 -2.25 -10.65 6.82
C ASP A 78 -1.80 -11.04 5.41
N SER A 79 -0.57 -10.68 5.03
CA SER A 79 0.02 -11.00 3.73
C SER A 79 -0.05 -12.49 3.38
N TYR A 80 -0.22 -12.77 2.08
CA TYR A 80 -0.29 -14.15 1.61
C TYR A 80 1.11 -14.77 1.61
N GLU A 81 1.36 -15.68 2.55
CA GLU A 81 2.67 -16.32 2.72
C GLU A 81 2.66 -17.83 2.40
N VAL A 82 1.74 -18.29 1.57
CA VAL A 82 1.70 -19.68 1.13
C VAL A 82 2.61 -19.89 -0.07
N SER A 83 3.73 -20.53 0.15
CA SER A 83 4.71 -20.80 -0.91
C SER A 83 4.43 -22.12 -1.64
N SER A 84 4.77 -22.15 -2.94
CA SER A 84 4.73 -23.34 -3.78
C SER A 84 3.35 -24.00 -3.95
N SER A 85 2.26 -23.34 -3.58
CA SER A 85 0.91 -23.82 -3.85
C SER A 85 0.50 -23.37 -5.24
N ASP A 86 0.40 -24.32 -6.18
CA ASP A 86 0.08 -24.06 -7.57
C ASP A 86 -0.98 -25.02 -8.14
N TYR A 87 -1.65 -25.77 -7.28
CA TYR A 87 -2.63 -26.78 -7.68
C TYR A 87 -3.78 -26.86 -6.68
N THR A 88 -4.97 -27.08 -7.22
CA THR A 88 -6.19 -27.50 -6.52
C THR A 88 -6.90 -28.58 -7.35
N PRO A 89 -7.73 -29.47 -6.75
CA PRO A 89 -8.41 -30.53 -7.50
C PRO A 89 -9.21 -30.06 -8.72
N GLU A 90 -9.80 -28.88 -8.64
CA GLU A 90 -10.66 -28.32 -9.70
C GLU A 90 -9.89 -27.59 -10.80
N ILE A 91 -8.55 -27.52 -10.73
CA ILE A 91 -7.75 -26.65 -11.62
C ILE A 91 -7.99 -26.94 -13.12
N PHE A 92 -8.12 -28.20 -13.50
CA PHE A 92 -8.31 -28.58 -14.90
C PHE A 92 -9.67 -28.11 -15.44
N SER A 93 -10.74 -28.33 -14.71
CA SER A 93 -12.08 -27.89 -15.09
C SER A 93 -12.23 -26.37 -15.06
N GLU A 94 -11.64 -25.70 -14.07
CA GLU A 94 -11.66 -24.22 -13.97
C GLU A 94 -10.79 -23.59 -15.06
N PHE A 95 -9.66 -24.19 -15.41
CA PHE A 95 -8.84 -23.74 -16.52
C PHE A 95 -9.60 -23.84 -17.86
N GLU A 96 -10.17 -24.99 -18.18
CA GLU A 96 -10.93 -25.17 -19.42
C GLU A 96 -12.10 -24.18 -19.51
N LYS A 97 -12.87 -24.05 -18.46
CA LYS A 97 -14.00 -23.10 -18.36
C LYS A 97 -13.57 -21.64 -18.62
N ARG A 98 -12.41 -21.23 -18.13
CA ARG A 98 -11.94 -19.83 -18.18
C ARG A 98 -11.12 -19.54 -19.44
N ARG A 99 -10.30 -20.48 -19.88
CA ARG A 99 -9.37 -20.31 -21.02
C ARG A 99 -9.90 -20.85 -22.33
N GLY A 100 -10.96 -21.69 -22.33
CA GLY A 100 -11.63 -22.23 -23.52
C GLY A 100 -10.87 -23.38 -24.20
N TYR A 101 -9.87 -23.96 -23.52
CA TYR A 101 -9.14 -25.13 -23.96
C TYR A 101 -8.68 -25.98 -22.79
N ARG A 102 -8.45 -27.28 -23.03
CA ARG A 102 -8.09 -28.23 -21.98
C ARG A 102 -6.61 -28.12 -21.61
N LEU A 103 -6.35 -27.98 -20.31
CA LEU A 103 -4.98 -27.95 -19.80
C LEU A 103 -4.27 -29.27 -19.98
N GLU A 104 -5.00 -30.41 -19.83
CA GLU A 104 -4.46 -31.76 -19.97
C GLU A 104 -3.82 -31.97 -21.35
N ASP A 105 -4.40 -31.41 -22.41
CA ASP A 105 -3.90 -31.52 -23.79
C ASP A 105 -2.68 -30.59 -24.02
N ASN A 106 -2.31 -29.76 -23.04
CA ASN A 106 -1.23 -28.76 -23.11
C ASN A 106 -0.22 -28.90 -21.97
N ILE A 107 -0.21 -30.03 -21.25
CA ILE A 107 0.71 -30.25 -20.12
C ILE A 107 2.18 -30.14 -20.53
N GLU A 108 2.57 -30.68 -21.67
CA GLU A 108 3.95 -30.56 -22.19
C GLU A 108 4.33 -29.08 -22.39
N LYS A 109 3.44 -28.26 -22.93
CA LYS A 109 3.67 -26.83 -23.10
C LYS A 109 3.80 -26.09 -21.74
N LEU A 110 2.99 -26.50 -20.75
CA LEU A 110 3.09 -25.96 -19.41
C LEU A 110 4.46 -26.28 -18.79
N ILE A 111 4.98 -27.50 -19.00
CA ILE A 111 6.30 -27.94 -18.53
C ILE A 111 7.42 -27.16 -19.23
N ASP A 112 7.30 -27.04 -20.56
CA ASP A 112 8.32 -26.39 -21.38
C ASP A 112 8.37 -24.85 -21.19
N GLY A 113 7.40 -24.32 -20.46
CA GLY A 113 7.32 -22.89 -20.19
C GLY A 113 6.76 -22.07 -21.35
N ASP A 114 5.84 -22.66 -22.14
CA ASP A 114 5.13 -21.90 -23.17
C ASP A 114 4.45 -20.68 -22.57
N VAL A 115 4.78 -19.51 -23.10
CA VAL A 115 4.36 -18.22 -22.52
C VAL A 115 2.85 -18.12 -22.40
N LYS A 116 2.11 -18.57 -23.41
CA LYS A 116 0.64 -18.49 -23.39
C LYS A 116 0.05 -19.43 -22.34
N VAL A 117 0.46 -20.69 -22.33
CA VAL A 117 -0.11 -21.70 -21.41
C VAL A 117 0.24 -21.37 -19.95
N VAL A 118 1.47 -20.95 -19.69
CA VAL A 118 1.89 -20.55 -18.34
C VAL A 118 1.18 -19.28 -17.89
N SER A 119 1.02 -18.28 -18.75
CA SER A 119 0.28 -17.05 -18.42
C SER A 119 -1.19 -17.36 -18.11
N ASP A 120 -1.85 -18.18 -18.92
CA ASP A 120 -3.22 -18.61 -18.72
C ASP A 120 -3.39 -19.42 -17.42
N TYR A 121 -2.38 -20.23 -17.07
CA TYR A 121 -2.36 -20.97 -15.80
C TYR A 121 -2.23 -20.03 -14.60
N ARG A 122 -1.31 -19.08 -14.64
CA ARG A 122 -1.11 -18.05 -13.59
C ARG A 122 -2.36 -17.20 -13.42
N GLU A 123 -2.97 -16.77 -14.51
CA GLU A 123 -4.22 -16.01 -14.48
C GLU A 123 -5.34 -16.82 -13.83
N THR A 124 -5.45 -18.12 -14.18
CA THR A 124 -6.45 -19.02 -13.57
C THR A 124 -6.25 -19.14 -12.06
N LEU A 125 -5.01 -19.35 -11.59
CA LEU A 125 -4.70 -19.36 -10.16
C LEU A 125 -5.05 -18.03 -9.49
N GLY A 126 -4.74 -16.91 -10.14
CA GLY A 126 -5.06 -15.57 -9.62
C GLY A 126 -6.56 -15.34 -9.47
N GLU A 127 -7.36 -15.75 -10.47
CA GLU A 127 -8.82 -15.67 -10.42
C GLU A 127 -9.41 -16.56 -9.32
N LEU A 128 -8.86 -17.77 -9.13
CA LEU A 128 -9.30 -18.67 -8.06
C LEU A 128 -9.01 -18.10 -6.65
N ILE A 129 -7.84 -17.49 -6.42
CA ILE A 129 -7.55 -16.79 -5.16
C ILE A 129 -8.55 -15.64 -4.94
N PHE A 130 -8.77 -14.85 -5.96
CA PHE A 130 -9.71 -13.72 -5.88
C PHE A 130 -11.13 -14.20 -5.51
N GLU A 131 -11.67 -15.16 -6.23
CA GLU A 131 -13.06 -15.63 -6.07
C GLU A 131 -13.24 -16.55 -4.85
N ASN A 132 -12.37 -17.56 -4.72
CA ASN A 132 -12.55 -18.63 -3.75
C ASN A 132 -12.02 -18.30 -2.37
N PHE A 133 -11.04 -17.39 -2.28
CA PHE A 133 -10.52 -16.94 -1.00
C PHE A 133 -10.99 -15.53 -0.66
N THR A 134 -10.53 -14.50 -1.40
CA THR A 134 -10.72 -13.10 -0.99
C THR A 134 -12.19 -12.70 -0.95
N GLN A 135 -12.98 -13.00 -1.97
CA GLN A 135 -14.41 -12.71 -1.97
C GLN A 135 -15.16 -13.58 -0.96
N THR A 136 -14.84 -14.87 -0.88
CA THR A 136 -15.55 -15.82 0.00
C THR A 136 -15.44 -15.41 1.46
N TRP A 137 -14.25 -15.08 1.97
CA TRP A 137 -14.13 -14.69 3.36
C TRP A 137 -14.66 -13.28 3.65
N THR A 138 -14.62 -12.37 2.67
CA THR A 138 -15.26 -11.05 2.77
C THR A 138 -16.79 -11.20 2.87
N GLU A 139 -17.40 -12.00 2.00
CA GLU A 139 -18.83 -12.30 2.04
C GLU A 139 -19.24 -12.96 3.37
N TRP A 140 -18.42 -13.90 3.85
CA TRP A 140 -18.64 -14.54 5.14
C TRP A 140 -18.61 -13.52 6.30
N ALA A 141 -17.62 -12.62 6.31
CA ALA A 141 -17.54 -11.58 7.34
C ALA A 141 -18.76 -10.65 7.32
N HIS A 142 -19.21 -10.23 6.12
CA HIS A 142 -20.41 -9.40 5.96
C HIS A 142 -21.68 -10.10 6.45
N GLN A 143 -21.82 -11.42 6.24
CA GLN A 143 -22.95 -12.20 6.76
C GLN A 143 -23.01 -12.19 8.29
N HIS A 144 -21.89 -11.97 8.96
CA HIS A 144 -21.79 -11.87 10.41
C HIS A 144 -21.74 -10.42 10.93
N GLY A 145 -22.03 -9.43 10.05
CA GLY A 145 -22.07 -8.01 10.41
C GLY A 145 -20.70 -7.37 10.62
N ALA A 146 -19.63 -8.04 10.18
CA ALA A 146 -18.26 -7.55 10.25
C ALA A 146 -17.78 -7.03 8.90
N ILE A 147 -16.75 -6.18 8.92
CA ILE A 147 -16.00 -5.75 7.73
C ILE A 147 -14.63 -6.44 7.68
N THR A 148 -13.94 -6.28 6.54
CA THR A 148 -12.66 -6.93 6.29
C THR A 148 -11.53 -5.94 6.06
N ARG A 149 -10.35 -6.25 6.61
CA ARG A 149 -9.07 -5.59 6.36
C ARG A 149 -8.09 -6.63 5.84
N ASN A 150 -7.41 -6.36 4.71
CA ASN A 150 -6.59 -7.38 4.04
C ASN A 150 -5.34 -6.82 3.38
N GLN A 151 -4.25 -7.55 3.56
CA GLN A 151 -3.04 -7.45 2.76
C GLN A 151 -3.12 -8.48 1.61
N ALA A 152 -3.26 -8.01 0.37
CA ALA A 152 -3.38 -8.89 -0.79
C ALA A 152 -2.02 -9.32 -1.36
N HIS A 153 -0.95 -8.61 -1.04
CA HIS A 153 0.39 -8.92 -1.54
C HIS A 153 0.89 -10.29 -1.06
N GLY A 154 1.82 -10.86 -1.82
CA GLY A 154 2.25 -12.24 -1.66
C GLY A 154 1.41 -13.24 -2.43
N SER A 155 0.17 -12.92 -2.80
CA SER A 155 -0.72 -13.80 -3.55
C SER A 155 -0.36 -13.87 -5.05
N PRO A 156 -0.78 -14.93 -5.77
CA PRO A 156 -0.60 -15.03 -7.22
C PRO A 156 -1.64 -14.23 -8.03
N ALA A 157 -2.55 -13.52 -7.36
CA ALA A 157 -3.64 -12.78 -7.99
C ALA A 157 -3.25 -11.36 -8.40
N ASN A 158 -4.04 -10.74 -9.29
CA ASN A 158 -3.95 -9.30 -9.52
C ASN A 158 -4.20 -8.53 -8.21
N LEU A 159 -3.19 -7.82 -7.72
CA LEU A 159 -3.27 -7.15 -6.42
C LEU A 159 -4.38 -6.09 -6.37
N ILE A 160 -4.62 -5.35 -7.47
CA ILE A 160 -5.67 -4.34 -7.51
C ILE A 160 -7.05 -4.99 -7.33
N ASP A 161 -7.28 -6.15 -7.94
CA ASP A 161 -8.55 -6.86 -7.80
C ASP A 161 -8.75 -7.37 -6.36
N CYS A 162 -7.74 -8.01 -5.77
CA CYS A 162 -7.83 -8.53 -4.41
C CYS A 162 -7.94 -7.43 -3.35
N TYR A 163 -7.17 -6.34 -3.46
CA TYR A 163 -7.33 -5.18 -2.59
C TYR A 163 -8.71 -4.53 -2.73
N SER A 164 -9.27 -4.55 -3.93
CA SER A 164 -10.61 -4.00 -4.19
C SER A 164 -11.75 -4.84 -3.60
N ALA A 165 -11.52 -6.12 -3.36
CA ALA A 165 -12.56 -7.04 -2.88
C ALA A 165 -12.88 -6.92 -1.38
N VAL A 166 -12.03 -6.27 -0.60
CA VAL A 166 -12.17 -6.11 0.86
C VAL A 166 -12.59 -4.69 1.22
N ASP A 167 -13.06 -4.47 2.45
CA ASP A 167 -13.54 -3.14 2.87
C ASP A 167 -12.39 -2.17 3.10
N ILE A 168 -11.30 -2.62 3.72
CA ILE A 168 -10.11 -1.83 4.00
C ILE A 168 -8.89 -2.51 3.37
N PRO A 169 -8.47 -2.07 2.17
CA PRO A 169 -7.19 -2.48 1.60
C PRO A 169 -6.04 -2.04 2.49
N GLU A 170 -5.10 -2.94 2.75
CA GLU A 170 -3.93 -2.65 3.59
C GLU A 170 -2.63 -2.87 2.84
N ILE A 171 -1.77 -1.85 2.84
CA ILE A 171 -0.39 -1.94 2.37
C ILE A 171 0.56 -2.19 3.54
N GLU A 172 1.78 -2.57 3.24
CA GLU A 172 2.84 -2.75 4.23
C GLU A 172 4.04 -1.87 3.90
N GLY A 173 4.64 -1.25 4.91
CA GLY A 173 5.94 -0.56 4.81
C GLY A 173 6.99 -1.36 5.56
N PHE A 174 7.94 -1.93 4.82
CA PHE A 174 8.89 -2.91 5.33
C PHE A 174 10.33 -2.44 5.15
N GLY A 175 10.90 -1.88 6.16
CA GLY A 175 12.28 -1.42 6.15
C GLY A 175 12.42 0.09 6.28
N LEU A 176 13.59 0.48 6.76
CA LEU A 176 13.97 1.86 6.98
C LEU A 176 14.35 2.52 5.66
N THR A 177 13.78 3.69 5.35
CA THR A 177 14.14 4.50 4.20
C THR A 177 15.19 5.54 4.57
N ASP A 178 16.22 5.68 3.74
CA ASP A 178 17.20 6.77 3.87
C ASP A 178 16.81 7.93 2.95
N PHE A 179 16.25 8.98 3.53
CA PHE A 179 15.86 10.20 2.82
C PHE A 179 17.01 11.24 2.73
N GLY A 180 18.15 11.00 3.35
CA GLY A 180 19.23 11.98 3.45
C GLY A 180 18.93 13.16 4.37
N ILE A 181 17.88 13.08 5.20
CA ILE A 181 17.48 14.14 6.14
C ILE A 181 18.54 14.28 7.24
N LYS A 182 19.05 15.50 7.45
CA LYS A 182 20.08 15.77 8.45
C LYS A 182 19.59 15.42 9.86
N GLY A 183 20.45 14.78 10.64
CA GLY A 183 20.16 14.37 12.02
C GLY A 183 19.42 13.04 12.16
N LEU A 184 18.97 12.45 11.04
CA LEU A 184 18.45 11.08 11.05
C LEU A 184 19.57 10.08 10.80
N ARG A 185 19.38 8.87 11.33
CA ARG A 185 20.32 7.78 11.13
C ARG A 185 20.26 7.28 9.69
N SER A 186 21.42 7.19 9.04
CA SER A 186 21.61 6.47 7.79
C SER A 186 22.24 5.11 8.10
N ASP A 187 21.61 4.04 7.67
CA ASP A 187 22.06 2.67 7.96
C ASP A 187 21.90 1.78 6.73
N ALA A 188 22.92 1.78 5.87
CA ALA A 188 22.92 1.03 4.62
C ALA A 188 22.72 -0.50 4.80
N LYS A 189 22.93 -1.04 6.00
CA LYS A 189 22.71 -2.47 6.28
C LYS A 189 21.24 -2.79 6.56
N HIS A 190 20.47 -1.81 7.00
CA HIS A 190 19.06 -1.97 7.38
C HIS A 190 18.12 -1.22 6.43
N THR A 191 18.65 -0.35 5.57
CA THR A 191 17.89 0.27 4.49
C THR A 191 17.69 -0.75 3.38
N ARG A 192 16.46 -1.05 3.07
CA ARG A 192 16.10 -1.95 1.97
C ARG A 192 15.62 -1.13 0.78
N LYS A 193 16.35 -1.25 -0.32
CA LYS A 193 15.92 -0.68 -1.59
C LYS A 193 14.64 -1.39 -2.03
N ASN A 194 13.58 -0.68 -2.31
CA ASN A 194 12.26 -1.12 -2.75
C ASN A 194 11.26 -1.48 -1.63
N ASP A 195 11.65 -1.60 -0.37
CA ASP A 195 10.69 -1.96 0.70
C ASP A 195 9.74 -0.81 1.07
N SER A 196 10.11 0.43 0.75
CA SER A 196 9.26 1.62 0.91
C SER A 196 9.28 2.48 -0.36
N ASP A 197 9.40 1.85 -1.53
CA ASP A 197 9.28 2.56 -2.80
C ASP A 197 7.87 3.12 -2.97
N PHE A 198 7.77 4.38 -3.39
CA PHE A 198 6.50 5.08 -3.53
C PHE A 198 5.50 4.33 -4.43
N SER A 199 6.01 3.71 -5.50
CA SER A 199 5.19 2.92 -6.42
C SER A 199 4.57 1.69 -5.74
N MET A 200 5.27 1.08 -4.78
CA MET A 200 4.75 -0.06 -4.01
C MET A 200 3.66 0.36 -3.04
N LEU A 201 3.87 1.45 -2.34
CA LEU A 201 2.93 1.94 -1.34
C LEU A 201 1.57 2.34 -1.93
N LYS A 202 1.48 2.58 -3.25
CA LYS A 202 0.24 3.00 -3.94
C LYS A 202 -0.71 1.86 -4.34
N TYR A 203 -0.37 0.59 -4.19
CA TYR A 203 -1.26 -0.50 -4.62
C TYR A 203 -2.60 -0.53 -3.86
N ALA A 204 -2.56 -0.59 -2.54
CA ALA A 204 -3.77 -0.60 -1.72
C ALA A 204 -4.55 0.73 -1.79
N PRO A 205 -3.89 1.92 -1.70
CA PRO A 205 -4.56 3.19 -1.91
C PRO A 205 -5.27 3.30 -3.26
N SER A 206 -4.61 2.89 -4.34
CA SER A 206 -5.22 2.91 -5.68
C SER A 206 -6.50 2.07 -5.75
N ALA A 207 -6.46 0.85 -5.19
CA ALA A 207 -7.64 -0.01 -5.13
C ALA A 207 -8.78 0.62 -4.32
N ALA A 208 -8.47 1.28 -3.19
CA ALA A 208 -9.46 2.01 -2.42
C ALA A 208 -10.05 3.19 -3.20
N HIS A 209 -9.20 4.00 -3.82
CA HIS A 209 -9.61 5.19 -4.55
C HIS A 209 -10.53 4.87 -5.73
N ILE A 210 -10.13 3.95 -6.62
CA ILE A 210 -10.94 3.61 -7.80
C ILE A 210 -12.30 2.98 -7.46
N ASN A 211 -12.44 2.43 -6.24
CA ASN A 211 -13.67 1.85 -5.72
C ASN A 211 -14.42 2.76 -4.71
N GLY A 212 -13.95 3.99 -4.49
CA GLY A 212 -14.61 4.96 -3.62
C GLY A 212 -14.60 4.56 -2.13
N LYS A 213 -13.67 3.71 -1.71
CA LYS A 213 -13.49 3.34 -0.31
C LYS A 213 -12.84 4.48 0.46
N MET A 214 -13.30 4.71 1.69
CA MET A 214 -12.81 5.80 2.52
C MET A 214 -11.46 5.49 3.15
N LEU A 215 -11.23 4.24 3.56
CA LEU A 215 -10.05 3.86 4.32
C LEU A 215 -9.06 3.05 3.48
N THR A 216 -7.81 3.38 3.64
CA THR A 216 -6.65 2.57 3.25
C THR A 216 -5.74 2.46 4.45
N SER A 217 -5.51 1.24 4.93
CA SER A 217 -4.61 1.04 6.07
C SER A 217 -3.19 0.67 5.66
N SER A 218 -2.31 0.74 6.64
CA SER A 218 -0.96 0.21 6.51
C SER A 218 -0.55 -0.57 7.74
N GLU A 219 0.12 -1.69 7.52
CA GLU A 219 1.02 -2.25 8.51
C GLU A 219 2.29 -1.41 8.49
N THR A 220 2.63 -0.82 9.64
CA THR A 220 3.59 0.26 9.69
C THR A 220 4.71 -0.05 10.68
N PHE A 221 5.96 0.20 10.27
CA PHE A 221 7.17 -0.06 11.06
C PHE A 221 7.48 -1.54 11.28
N THR A 222 7.15 -2.39 10.32
CA THR A 222 7.63 -3.77 10.23
C THR A 222 9.12 -3.79 9.87
N TRP A 223 9.93 -3.14 10.70
CA TRP A 223 11.35 -2.91 10.42
C TRP A 223 12.22 -3.97 11.06
N LEU A 224 12.95 -4.70 10.21
CA LEU A 224 13.83 -5.77 10.66
C LEU A 224 14.94 -5.23 11.58
N THR A 225 15.12 -5.87 12.73
CA THR A 225 16.19 -5.59 13.70
C THR A 225 16.20 -4.18 14.30
N GLU A 226 15.10 -3.44 14.22
CA GLU A 226 14.97 -2.08 14.74
C GLU A 226 14.54 -2.02 16.23
N HIS A 227 14.59 -3.13 16.94
CA HIS A 227 14.27 -3.19 18.38
C HIS A 227 14.99 -2.12 19.18
N PHE A 228 14.23 -1.24 19.84
CA PHE A 228 14.75 -0.21 20.76
C PHE A 228 15.83 0.72 20.17
N ARG A 229 15.98 0.77 18.83
CA ARG A 229 17.00 1.56 18.13
C ARG A 229 16.44 2.79 17.42
N THR A 230 15.13 2.84 17.23
CA THR A 230 14.46 3.84 16.40
C THR A 230 13.90 4.96 17.26
N SER A 231 14.15 6.20 16.88
CA SER A 231 13.51 7.38 17.47
C SER A 231 12.20 7.71 16.75
N LEU A 232 11.32 8.47 17.42
CA LEU A 232 10.07 8.96 16.81
C LEU A 232 10.34 9.85 15.59
N SER A 233 11.44 10.61 15.59
CA SER A 233 11.87 11.44 14.46
C SER A 233 12.29 10.60 13.26
N GLN A 234 12.81 9.40 13.47
CA GLN A 234 13.15 8.46 12.39
C GLN A 234 11.90 7.82 11.77
N MET A 235 10.85 7.61 12.56
CA MET A 235 9.59 7.01 12.12
C MET A 235 8.76 7.95 11.26
N LYS A 236 8.76 9.24 11.57
CA LYS A 236 7.88 10.23 10.94
C LYS A 236 8.03 10.34 9.41
N PRO A 237 9.23 10.42 8.81
CA PRO A 237 9.37 10.56 7.35
C PRO A 237 8.82 9.35 6.55
N ASP A 238 8.99 8.13 7.04
CA ASP A 238 8.40 6.94 6.40
C ASP A 238 6.87 6.97 6.49
N LEU A 239 6.34 7.44 7.62
CA LEU A 239 4.90 7.65 7.79
C LEU A 239 4.36 8.71 6.83
N ASP A 240 5.08 9.83 6.67
CA ASP A 240 4.73 10.90 5.74
C ASP A 240 4.73 10.39 4.28
N LEU A 241 5.67 9.53 3.92
CA LEU A 241 5.70 8.89 2.61
C LEU A 241 4.46 8.02 2.37
N MET A 242 4.05 7.24 3.37
CA MET A 242 2.82 6.45 3.31
C MET A 242 1.57 7.33 3.17
N PHE A 243 1.49 8.43 3.91
CA PHE A 243 0.40 9.40 3.79
C PHE A 243 0.34 10.01 2.38
N CYS A 244 1.49 10.39 1.82
CA CYS A 244 1.57 10.89 0.44
C CYS A 244 1.21 9.82 -0.61
N ALA A 245 1.38 8.54 -0.31
CA ALA A 245 0.95 7.45 -1.18
C ALA A 245 -0.56 7.18 -1.12
N GLY A 246 -1.25 7.68 -0.08
CA GLY A 246 -2.71 7.56 0.09
C GLY A 246 -3.16 6.74 1.29
N VAL A 247 -2.24 6.29 2.14
CA VAL A 247 -2.59 5.67 3.43
C VAL A 247 -3.24 6.72 4.33
N ASN A 248 -4.30 6.33 5.03
CA ASN A 248 -5.02 7.21 5.94
C ASN A 248 -5.53 6.50 7.21
N ASN A 249 -5.06 5.29 7.47
CA ASN A 249 -5.41 4.49 8.64
C ASN A 249 -4.22 3.60 9.04
N VAL A 250 -3.49 3.99 10.08
CA VAL A 250 -2.19 3.41 10.45
C VAL A 250 -2.37 2.35 11.54
N TYR A 251 -1.77 1.18 11.35
CA TYR A 251 -1.61 0.14 12.34
C TYR A 251 -0.13 -0.12 12.57
N PHE A 252 0.31 -0.04 13.81
CA PHE A 252 1.72 -0.27 14.13
C PHE A 252 2.05 -1.77 14.20
N HIS A 253 3.13 -2.14 13.57
CA HIS A 253 3.78 -3.42 13.75
C HIS A 253 5.13 -3.20 14.46
N GLY A 254 5.23 -3.35 15.76
CA GLY A 254 4.05 -3.39 16.60
C GLY A 254 4.48 -3.52 18.03
N THR A 255 3.67 -4.18 18.82
CA THR A 255 4.01 -4.47 20.21
C THR A 255 3.75 -5.94 20.53
N CYS A 256 4.71 -6.59 21.18
CA CYS A 256 4.52 -7.94 21.69
C CYS A 256 3.85 -7.90 23.06
N TYR A 257 2.89 -8.81 23.28
CA TYR A 257 2.46 -9.09 24.63
C TYR A 257 3.63 -9.65 25.43
N SER A 258 3.89 -9.09 26.61
CA SER A 258 4.89 -9.61 27.54
C SER A 258 4.24 -9.92 28.89
N PRO A 259 4.43 -11.12 29.44
CA PRO A 259 4.01 -11.40 30.82
C PRO A 259 4.65 -10.42 31.81
N LYS A 260 3.92 -10.15 32.91
CA LYS A 260 4.38 -9.18 33.91
C LYS A 260 5.75 -9.52 34.50
N ASP A 261 6.03 -10.82 34.63
CA ASP A 261 7.25 -11.34 35.26
C ASP A 261 8.39 -11.56 34.26
N GLU A 262 8.17 -11.23 32.97
CA GLU A 262 9.23 -11.34 31.96
C GLU A 262 10.27 -10.25 32.19
N PRO A 263 11.58 -10.58 32.25
CA PRO A 263 12.64 -9.60 32.43
C PRO A 263 12.66 -8.56 31.30
N TRP A 264 13.11 -7.34 31.59
CA TRP A 264 13.34 -6.35 30.54
C TRP A 264 14.27 -6.91 29.45
N PRO A 265 13.98 -6.66 28.14
CA PRO A 265 12.98 -5.77 27.57
C PRO A 265 11.60 -6.41 27.35
N GLY A 266 11.33 -7.60 27.83
CA GLY A 266 10.15 -8.38 27.52
C GLY A 266 10.28 -9.18 26.22
N TRP A 267 9.18 -9.73 25.75
CA TRP A 267 9.12 -10.42 24.48
C TRP A 267 9.23 -9.44 23.32
N LYS A 268 9.94 -9.86 22.27
CA LYS A 268 10.19 -9.05 21.07
C LYS A 268 9.75 -9.81 19.83
N PHE A 269 9.36 -9.05 18.82
CA PHE A 269 9.15 -9.56 17.47
C PHE A 269 10.29 -9.06 16.56
N TYR A 270 10.89 -9.94 15.75
CA TYR A 270 12.11 -9.65 14.98
C TYR A 270 11.98 -8.52 13.95
N ALA A 271 10.75 -8.22 13.51
CA ALA A 271 10.43 -7.19 12.53
C ALA A 271 9.53 -6.12 13.17
N SER A 272 10.06 -5.39 14.15
CA SER A 272 9.30 -4.40 14.90
C SER A 272 10.21 -3.34 15.52
N VAL A 273 9.70 -2.14 15.66
CA VAL A 273 10.31 -1.07 16.48
C VAL A 273 9.98 -1.22 17.96
N ASP A 274 9.18 -2.21 18.34
CA ASP A 274 8.69 -2.45 19.71
C ASP A 274 8.05 -1.21 20.34
N MET A 275 6.84 -0.86 19.86
CA MET A 275 5.99 0.19 20.41
C MET A 275 5.36 -0.29 21.73
N SER A 276 6.17 -0.41 22.77
CA SER A 276 5.78 -0.96 24.07
C SER A 276 6.20 -0.06 25.22
N PRO A 277 5.55 -0.19 26.40
CA PRO A 277 5.92 0.55 27.60
C PRO A 277 7.37 0.35 28.05
N THR A 278 8.04 -0.73 27.63
CA THR A 278 9.43 -1.02 27.96
C THR A 278 10.42 -0.29 27.05
N ASN A 279 9.95 0.32 25.96
CA ASN A 279 10.79 1.09 25.06
C ASN A 279 10.89 2.56 25.54
N SER A 280 12.08 3.14 25.51
CA SER A 280 12.34 4.52 25.93
C SER A 280 11.53 5.57 25.17
N ILE A 281 11.10 5.28 23.94
CA ILE A 281 10.24 6.19 23.14
C ILE A 281 8.79 6.23 23.62
N TRP A 282 8.36 5.28 24.46
CA TRP A 282 6.95 5.15 24.85
C TRP A 282 6.39 6.39 25.54
N ARG A 283 7.19 7.02 26.41
CA ARG A 283 6.79 8.24 27.12
C ARG A 283 6.39 9.36 26.17
N ASP A 284 7.11 9.51 25.06
CA ASP A 284 6.93 10.59 24.09
C ASP A 284 6.06 10.15 22.89
N ALA A 285 5.75 8.85 22.75
CA ALA A 285 4.93 8.28 21.69
C ALA A 285 3.55 8.95 21.53
N PRO A 286 2.85 9.42 22.59
CA PRO A 286 1.59 10.16 22.45
C PRO A 286 1.66 11.37 21.51
N GLU A 287 2.80 12.02 21.37
CA GLU A 287 2.95 13.15 20.45
C GLU A 287 2.94 12.70 18.98
N LEU A 288 3.57 11.56 18.68
CA LEU A 288 3.45 10.93 17.34
C LEU A 288 2.02 10.47 17.08
N MET A 289 1.32 9.91 18.07
CA MET A 289 -0.09 9.50 17.93
C MET A 289 -1.00 10.69 17.60
N LYS A 290 -0.84 11.82 18.30
CA LYS A 290 -1.58 13.06 18.01
C LYS A 290 -1.28 13.60 16.60
N TYR A 291 -0.03 13.51 16.17
CA TYR A 291 0.37 13.87 14.81
C TYR A 291 -0.39 13.01 13.79
N ILE A 292 -0.38 11.69 13.96
CA ILE A 292 -1.06 10.73 13.09
C ILE A 292 -2.57 11.01 13.08
N GLU A 293 -3.19 11.20 14.24
CA GLU A 293 -4.62 11.51 14.36
C GLU A 293 -5.01 12.75 13.53
N ARG A 294 -4.22 13.83 13.64
CA ARG A 294 -4.46 15.06 12.88
C ARG A 294 -4.27 14.83 11.38
N CYS A 295 -3.22 14.14 10.96
CA CYS A 295 -3.02 13.79 9.56
C CYS A 295 -4.17 12.95 9.02
N GLN A 296 -4.57 11.88 9.71
CA GLN A 296 -5.64 11.00 9.31
C GLN A 296 -6.99 11.72 9.23
N THR A 297 -7.26 12.68 10.13
CA THR A 297 -8.48 13.50 10.07
C THR A 297 -8.62 14.20 8.71
N TYR A 298 -7.55 14.79 8.19
CA TYR A 298 -7.57 15.42 6.87
C TYR A 298 -7.51 14.39 5.73
N LEU A 299 -6.71 13.35 5.86
CA LEU A 299 -6.55 12.33 4.82
C LEU A 299 -7.80 11.44 4.62
N GLN A 300 -8.68 11.36 5.62
CA GLN A 300 -9.97 10.68 5.52
C GLN A 300 -11.08 11.62 5.04
N TRP A 301 -10.89 12.94 5.13
CA TRP A 301 -11.87 13.92 4.70
C TRP A 301 -11.88 14.09 3.17
N GLY A 302 -13.08 14.21 2.60
CA GLY A 302 -13.26 14.42 1.17
C GLY A 302 -12.92 13.20 0.30
N LYS A 303 -12.55 13.47 -0.95
CA LYS A 303 -12.25 12.44 -1.95
C LYS A 303 -10.84 12.62 -2.50
N PRO A 304 -10.14 11.54 -2.89
CA PRO A 304 -8.87 11.63 -3.62
C PRO A 304 -9.03 12.49 -4.88
N ASP A 305 -7.98 13.22 -5.25
CA ASP A 305 -7.97 14.06 -6.46
C ASP A 305 -6.67 13.80 -7.25
N ASN A 306 -6.45 12.54 -7.59
CA ASN A 306 -5.33 12.09 -8.41
C ASN A 306 -5.58 12.38 -9.89
N ASP A 307 -4.51 12.59 -10.66
CA ASP A 307 -4.59 13.12 -12.01
C ASP A 307 -4.85 12.03 -13.05
N PHE A 308 -4.17 10.88 -12.97
CA PHE A 308 -4.19 9.82 -13.97
C PHE A 308 -4.55 8.45 -13.41
N LEU A 309 -5.21 7.64 -14.26
CA LEU A 309 -5.20 6.18 -14.10
C LEU A 309 -3.97 5.60 -14.81
N VAL A 310 -3.36 4.58 -14.22
CA VAL A 310 -2.27 3.81 -14.84
C VAL A 310 -2.68 2.35 -14.91
N LEU A 311 -2.71 1.79 -16.11
CA LEU A 311 -3.04 0.38 -16.30
C LEU A 311 -1.95 -0.51 -15.69
N LEU A 312 -2.32 -1.35 -14.72
CA LEU A 312 -1.41 -2.36 -14.17
C LEU A 312 -1.14 -3.45 -15.21
N PRO A 313 0.10 -3.63 -15.69
CA PRO A 313 0.42 -4.57 -16.77
C PRO A 313 0.57 -6.01 -16.23
N VAL A 314 -0.45 -6.53 -15.56
CA VAL A 314 -0.38 -7.85 -14.92
C VAL A 314 -0.13 -8.99 -15.89
N ARG A 315 -0.63 -8.88 -17.14
CA ARG A 315 -0.41 -9.88 -18.18
C ARG A 315 1.05 -9.93 -18.65
N ASP A 316 1.70 -8.78 -18.71
CA ASP A 316 3.15 -8.72 -18.98
C ASP A 316 3.94 -9.40 -17.87
N MET A 317 3.52 -9.21 -16.61
CA MET A 317 4.13 -9.90 -15.48
C MET A 317 3.92 -11.42 -15.58
N TRP A 318 2.70 -11.89 -15.84
CA TRP A 318 2.42 -13.32 -16.01
C TRP A 318 3.17 -13.96 -17.19
N ALA A 319 3.50 -13.19 -18.22
CA ALA A 319 4.26 -13.67 -19.37
C ALA A 319 5.78 -13.76 -19.13
N ARG A 320 6.28 -13.24 -17.99
CA ARG A 320 7.73 -13.26 -17.68
C ARG A 320 8.14 -14.55 -16.97
N ASN A 321 9.40 -14.95 -17.19
CA ASN A 321 10.06 -16.06 -16.49
C ASN A 321 9.20 -17.34 -16.42
N THR A 322 8.66 -17.76 -17.56
CA THR A 322 7.71 -18.89 -17.64
C THR A 322 8.41 -20.25 -17.55
N LYS A 323 9.70 -20.32 -17.92
CA LYS A 323 10.45 -21.56 -17.87
C LYS A 323 10.72 -21.96 -16.41
N ASP A 324 10.44 -23.21 -16.08
CA ASP A 324 10.62 -23.78 -14.73
C ASP A 324 9.88 -23.06 -13.60
N ASN A 325 8.96 -22.16 -13.93
CA ASN A 325 8.21 -21.37 -12.95
C ASN A 325 6.74 -21.21 -13.36
N ARG A 326 5.87 -22.07 -12.86
CA ARG A 326 4.44 -22.01 -13.12
C ARG A 326 3.69 -21.07 -12.18
N LEU A 327 4.21 -20.86 -10.97
CA LEU A 327 3.62 -19.98 -9.97
C LEU A 327 4.32 -18.64 -9.97
N MET A 328 3.56 -17.56 -10.05
CA MET A 328 4.06 -16.21 -9.82
C MET A 328 3.31 -15.59 -8.65
N GLN A 329 4.02 -15.15 -7.65
CA GLN A 329 3.47 -14.48 -6.48
C GLN A 329 3.90 -13.01 -6.47
N PHE A 330 2.96 -12.12 -6.18
CA PHE A 330 3.20 -10.68 -6.18
C PHE A 330 3.60 -10.19 -4.79
N SER A 331 4.79 -10.57 -4.36
CA SER A 331 5.37 -10.04 -3.13
C SER A 331 5.69 -8.55 -3.29
N ILE A 332 5.30 -7.75 -2.31
CA ILE A 332 5.53 -6.31 -2.34
C ILE A 332 7.02 -5.98 -2.47
N HIS A 333 7.88 -6.76 -1.84
CA HIS A 333 9.34 -6.58 -1.90
C HIS A 333 9.97 -6.90 -3.26
N ALA A 334 9.28 -7.68 -4.09
CA ALA A 334 9.75 -8.09 -5.41
C ALA A 334 9.10 -7.33 -6.57
N MET A 335 8.13 -6.46 -6.32
CA MET A 335 7.37 -5.80 -7.39
C MET A 335 8.27 -4.95 -8.30
N GLY A 336 9.29 -4.29 -7.76
CA GLY A 336 10.27 -3.56 -8.54
C GLY A 336 11.07 -4.43 -9.53
N GLU A 337 11.23 -5.72 -9.23
CA GLU A 337 11.88 -6.70 -10.12
C GLU A 337 10.89 -7.36 -11.08
N LEU A 338 9.67 -7.61 -10.61
CA LEU A 338 8.59 -8.20 -11.41
C LEU A 338 8.06 -7.23 -12.47
N ALA A 339 8.01 -5.95 -12.16
CA ALA A 339 7.47 -4.90 -13.03
C ALA A 339 8.33 -3.62 -13.02
N PRO A 340 9.62 -3.68 -13.38
CA PRO A 340 10.52 -2.52 -13.31
C PRO A 340 10.04 -1.34 -14.17
N ASP A 341 9.54 -1.60 -15.37
CA ASP A 341 9.04 -0.57 -16.27
C ASP A 341 7.80 0.13 -15.72
N PHE A 342 6.97 -0.59 -14.97
CA PHE A 342 5.80 -0.04 -14.29
C PHE A 342 6.21 0.85 -13.11
N ALA A 343 7.11 0.40 -12.26
CA ALA A 343 7.66 1.19 -11.16
C ALA A 343 8.34 2.47 -11.68
N GLU A 344 9.12 2.36 -12.76
CA GLU A 344 9.73 3.52 -13.42
C GLU A 344 8.68 4.48 -13.99
N THR A 345 7.60 3.96 -14.59
CA THR A 345 6.49 4.76 -15.10
C THR A 345 5.87 5.60 -13.98
N VAL A 346 5.55 5.00 -12.84
CA VAL A 346 4.98 5.71 -11.68
C VAL A 346 5.92 6.77 -11.14
N ASN A 347 7.20 6.46 -11.00
CA ASN A 347 8.22 7.41 -10.55
C ASN A 347 8.40 8.59 -11.53
N LYS A 348 8.26 8.36 -12.83
CA LYS A 348 8.28 9.42 -13.85
C LYS A 348 7.05 10.33 -13.77
N ILE A 349 5.87 9.76 -13.49
CA ILE A 349 4.63 10.52 -13.28
C ILE A 349 4.80 11.47 -12.09
N ASP A 350 5.25 10.96 -10.95
CA ASP A 350 5.50 11.77 -9.74
C ASP A 350 6.51 12.89 -9.98
N LYS A 351 7.63 12.59 -10.63
CA LYS A 351 8.66 13.58 -11.00
C LYS A 351 8.17 14.62 -12.00
N ALA A 352 7.22 14.26 -12.86
CA ALA A 352 6.62 15.18 -13.81
C ALA A 352 5.57 16.11 -13.15
N GLY A 353 5.26 15.92 -11.87
CA GLY A 353 4.36 16.77 -11.10
C GLY A 353 2.94 16.24 -10.99
N TYR A 354 2.69 14.96 -11.26
CA TYR A 354 1.35 14.38 -11.25
C TYR A 354 1.21 13.27 -10.22
N ASP A 355 -0.03 12.98 -9.85
CA ASP A 355 -0.39 11.81 -9.06
C ASP A 355 -1.21 10.82 -9.89
N CYS A 356 -1.20 9.56 -9.48
CA CYS A 356 -1.92 8.51 -10.20
C CYS A 356 -2.49 7.45 -9.27
N ASP A 357 -3.50 6.73 -9.76
CA ASP A 357 -3.99 5.48 -9.21
C ASP A 357 -3.85 4.35 -10.23
N TYR A 358 -3.59 3.15 -9.75
CA TYR A 358 -3.52 1.95 -10.59
C TYR A 358 -4.91 1.40 -10.84
N ILE A 359 -5.09 0.84 -12.05
CA ILE A 359 -6.34 0.21 -12.43
C ILE A 359 -6.07 -1.14 -13.09
N SER A 360 -6.84 -2.17 -12.74
CA SER A 360 -6.81 -3.45 -13.45
C SER A 360 -7.70 -3.42 -14.69
N GLU A 361 -7.51 -4.38 -15.60
CA GLU A 361 -8.39 -4.55 -16.77
C GLU A 361 -9.86 -4.66 -16.38
N LYS A 362 -10.17 -5.39 -15.30
CA LYS A 362 -11.52 -5.57 -14.77
C LYS A 362 -12.22 -4.25 -14.45
N PHE A 363 -11.55 -3.35 -13.72
CA PHE A 363 -12.11 -2.04 -13.35
C PHE A 363 -12.06 -1.06 -14.52
N LEU A 364 -11.08 -1.17 -15.42
CA LEU A 364 -11.02 -0.35 -16.62
C LEU A 364 -12.22 -0.59 -17.52
N LEU A 365 -12.66 -1.84 -17.69
CA LEU A 365 -13.85 -2.19 -18.50
C LEU A 365 -15.15 -1.57 -17.98
N THR A 366 -15.20 -1.14 -16.72
CA THR A 366 -16.37 -0.44 -16.13
C THR A 366 -16.21 1.07 -16.09
N THR A 367 -15.06 1.59 -16.48
CA THR A 367 -14.76 3.02 -16.51
C THR A 367 -15.45 3.69 -17.70
N THR A 368 -15.99 4.87 -17.51
CA THR A 368 -16.72 5.64 -18.55
C THR A 368 -16.07 6.99 -18.77
N PHE A 369 -16.35 7.63 -19.92
CA PHE A 369 -15.95 9.01 -20.18
C PHE A 369 -17.14 9.94 -20.00
N ARG A 370 -17.04 10.89 -19.06
CA ARG A 370 -18.11 11.86 -18.77
C ARG A 370 -17.50 13.21 -18.41
N ASN A 371 -18.10 14.30 -18.91
CA ASN A 371 -17.69 15.68 -18.61
C ASN A 371 -16.17 15.92 -18.83
N GLY A 372 -15.60 15.35 -19.90
CA GLY A 372 -14.19 15.52 -20.24
C GLY A 372 -13.22 14.70 -19.38
N ARG A 373 -13.69 13.80 -18.53
CA ARG A 373 -12.85 12.97 -17.64
C ARG A 373 -13.22 11.50 -17.71
N LEU A 374 -12.25 10.65 -17.41
CA LEU A 374 -12.49 9.22 -17.13
C LEU A 374 -13.11 9.09 -15.74
N VAL A 375 -14.17 8.30 -15.62
CA VAL A 375 -14.92 8.13 -14.37
C VAL A 375 -15.08 6.64 -14.07
N THR A 376 -14.58 6.19 -12.92
CA THR A 376 -14.76 4.81 -12.46
C THR A 376 -16.20 4.52 -12.06
N ALA A 377 -16.57 3.26 -11.91
CA ALA A 377 -17.92 2.86 -11.46
C ALA A 377 -18.29 3.49 -10.11
N ALA A 378 -17.34 3.74 -9.23
CA ALA A 378 -17.54 4.41 -7.94
C ALA A 378 -17.60 5.95 -8.04
N GLY A 379 -17.48 6.52 -9.24
CA GLY A 379 -17.59 7.96 -9.46
C GLY A 379 -16.30 8.75 -9.25
N GLN A 380 -15.16 8.09 -9.12
CA GLN A 380 -13.85 8.75 -9.05
C GLN A 380 -13.41 9.17 -10.45
N SER A 381 -12.85 10.38 -10.61
CA SER A 381 -12.60 10.98 -11.93
C SER A 381 -11.11 11.32 -12.16
N TYR A 382 -10.64 11.10 -13.40
CA TYR A 382 -9.25 11.25 -13.79
C TYR A 382 -9.13 12.00 -15.13
N SER A 383 -8.00 12.70 -15.32
CA SER A 383 -7.74 13.48 -16.54
C SER A 383 -7.35 12.60 -17.74
N GLY A 384 -6.85 11.40 -17.49
CA GLY A 384 -6.50 10.46 -18.56
C GLY A 384 -6.09 9.08 -18.04
N LEU A 385 -5.88 8.16 -18.99
CA LEU A 385 -5.33 6.83 -18.75
C LEU A 385 -3.92 6.75 -19.35
N ILE A 386 -2.97 6.26 -18.57
CA ILE A 386 -1.62 5.94 -19.02
C ILE A 386 -1.50 4.43 -19.18
N ILE A 387 -1.15 3.99 -20.37
CA ILE A 387 -0.71 2.62 -20.68
C ILE A 387 0.83 2.65 -20.58
N PRO A 388 1.47 1.80 -19.76
CA PRO A 388 2.91 1.89 -19.51
C PRO A 388 3.76 1.83 -20.76
N SER A 389 3.39 1.02 -21.75
CA SER A 389 4.11 0.81 -22.99
C SER A 389 3.16 0.47 -24.14
N ASP A 390 3.58 0.70 -25.38
CA ASP A 390 2.86 0.27 -26.57
C ASP A 390 2.84 -1.25 -26.74
N SER A 391 3.78 -1.96 -26.11
CA SER A 391 3.86 -3.41 -26.06
C SER A 391 3.05 -4.04 -24.91
N THR A 392 2.37 -3.24 -24.06
CA THR A 392 1.58 -3.75 -22.94
C THR A 392 0.52 -4.74 -23.41
N ILE A 393 0.56 -5.94 -22.84
CA ILE A 393 -0.37 -7.03 -23.18
C ILE A 393 -1.73 -6.75 -22.56
N MET A 394 -2.76 -6.73 -23.40
CA MET A 394 -4.15 -6.47 -23.00
C MET A 394 -5.08 -7.42 -23.73
N THR A 395 -6.22 -7.75 -23.11
CA THR A 395 -7.29 -8.50 -23.77
C THR A 395 -7.90 -7.67 -24.91
N ASP A 396 -8.48 -8.36 -25.89
CA ASP A 396 -9.16 -7.68 -27.01
C ASP A 396 -10.36 -6.85 -26.52
N ALA A 397 -11.05 -7.30 -25.47
CA ALA A 397 -12.11 -6.54 -24.81
C ALA A 397 -11.60 -5.20 -24.26
N VAL A 398 -10.46 -5.20 -23.59
CA VAL A 398 -9.82 -3.97 -23.04
C VAL A 398 -9.37 -3.05 -24.17
N LYS A 399 -8.73 -3.59 -25.23
CA LYS A 399 -8.33 -2.81 -26.40
C LYS A 399 -9.53 -2.12 -27.07
N ALA A 400 -10.62 -2.87 -27.25
CA ALA A 400 -11.86 -2.34 -27.82
C ALA A 400 -12.48 -1.26 -26.93
N HIS A 401 -12.51 -1.47 -25.62
CA HIS A 401 -13.03 -0.48 -24.68
C HIS A 401 -12.19 0.81 -24.64
N ILE A 402 -10.85 0.69 -24.64
CA ILE A 402 -9.94 1.84 -24.75
C ILE A 402 -10.17 2.61 -26.05
N ALA A 403 -10.36 1.91 -27.19
CA ALA A 403 -10.67 2.55 -28.45
C ALA A 403 -12.00 3.34 -28.38
N GLN A 404 -13.04 2.76 -27.78
CA GLN A 404 -14.33 3.41 -27.56
C GLN A 404 -14.19 4.68 -26.68
N LEU A 405 -13.45 4.57 -25.56
CA LEU A 405 -13.19 5.73 -24.69
C LEU A 405 -12.46 6.85 -25.45
N LYS A 406 -11.48 6.48 -26.28
CA LYS A 406 -10.73 7.43 -27.11
C LYS A 406 -11.62 8.13 -28.15
N GLU A 407 -12.53 7.41 -28.81
CA GLU A 407 -13.53 7.97 -29.73
C GLU A 407 -14.46 8.96 -29.03
N GLN A 408 -14.79 8.75 -27.75
CA GLN A 408 -15.57 9.67 -26.93
C GLN A 408 -14.77 10.91 -26.49
N GLY A 409 -13.46 10.96 -26.73
CA GLY A 409 -12.57 12.08 -26.41
C GLY A 409 -11.69 11.88 -25.17
N ALA A 410 -11.68 10.67 -24.57
CA ALA A 410 -10.81 10.38 -23.45
C ALA A 410 -9.32 10.49 -23.83
N LYS A 411 -8.53 11.03 -22.92
CA LYS A 411 -7.08 11.14 -23.09
C LYS A 411 -6.43 9.80 -22.72
N ILE A 412 -5.91 9.12 -23.72
CA ILE A 412 -5.19 7.83 -23.59
C ILE A 412 -3.74 8.08 -23.98
N LEU A 413 -2.84 7.93 -23.01
CA LEU A 413 -1.41 8.15 -23.17
C LEU A 413 -0.68 6.81 -23.19
N VAL A 414 0.41 6.72 -23.97
CA VAL A 414 1.31 5.57 -23.97
C VAL A 414 2.68 6.02 -23.50
N GLY A 415 3.13 5.44 -22.39
CA GLY A 415 4.31 5.89 -21.68
C GLY A 415 4.14 7.26 -21.02
N VAL A 416 5.17 7.72 -20.32
CA VAL A 416 5.20 9.02 -19.66
C VAL A 416 5.95 10.03 -20.53
N LYS A 417 5.22 11.02 -21.02
CA LYS A 417 5.76 12.13 -21.81
C LYS A 417 5.17 13.43 -21.26
N PRO A 418 5.99 14.29 -20.60
CA PRO A 418 5.51 15.50 -19.93
C PRO A 418 4.60 16.35 -20.82
N GLU A 419 4.98 16.60 -22.06
CA GLU A 419 4.23 17.43 -23.01
C GLU A 419 2.84 16.88 -23.37
N THR A 420 2.65 15.56 -23.32
CA THR A 420 1.32 14.95 -23.55
C THR A 420 0.47 14.96 -22.30
N MET A 421 1.10 14.90 -21.13
CA MET A 421 0.42 14.97 -19.83
C MET A 421 -0.07 16.40 -19.55
N GLU A 422 0.72 17.43 -19.87
CA GLU A 422 0.33 18.83 -19.79
C GLU A 422 -0.89 19.14 -20.68
N GLY A 423 -1.07 18.43 -21.78
CA GLY A 423 -2.29 18.50 -22.60
C GLY A 423 -3.54 17.92 -21.93
N CYS A 424 -3.41 17.28 -20.75
CA CYS A 424 -4.51 16.71 -20.00
C CYS A 424 -4.86 17.55 -18.75
N CYS A 425 -3.85 17.94 -17.97
CA CYS A 425 -3.96 18.78 -16.78
C CYS A 425 -2.60 19.41 -16.46
N ASN A 426 -2.59 20.45 -15.61
CA ASN A 426 -1.36 21.11 -15.20
C ASN A 426 -0.61 20.28 -14.16
N PRO A 427 0.73 20.20 -14.24
CA PRO A 427 1.54 19.57 -13.21
C PRO A 427 1.53 20.40 -11.92
N GLU A 428 1.59 19.73 -10.77
CA GLU A 428 1.68 20.37 -9.45
C GLU A 428 3.11 20.85 -9.18
N PRO A 429 3.37 22.18 -9.12
CA PRO A 429 4.72 22.71 -8.98
C PRO A 429 5.42 22.32 -7.67
N MET A 430 4.68 22.02 -6.62
CA MET A 430 5.26 21.50 -5.38
C MET A 430 5.96 20.17 -5.59
N ARG A 431 5.51 19.34 -6.56
CA ARG A 431 6.15 18.06 -6.90
C ARG A 431 7.35 18.25 -7.84
N ASN A 432 7.11 18.81 -9.05
CA ASN A 432 8.13 18.83 -10.09
C ASN A 432 9.20 19.93 -9.90
N ASN A 433 8.83 21.09 -9.33
CA ASN A 433 9.76 22.19 -9.14
C ASN A 433 10.47 22.16 -7.78
N LEU A 434 9.78 21.68 -6.74
CA LEU A 434 10.30 21.69 -5.37
C LEU A 434 10.73 20.29 -4.88
N GLY A 435 10.38 19.22 -5.59
CA GLY A 435 10.71 17.85 -5.22
C GLY A 435 9.97 17.32 -3.99
N LEU A 436 8.89 17.99 -3.59
CA LEU A 436 8.10 17.60 -2.42
C LEU A 436 7.20 16.41 -2.73
N LYS A 437 6.90 15.60 -1.73
CA LYS A 437 5.83 14.60 -1.81
C LYS A 437 4.51 15.26 -1.41
N VAL A 438 3.49 15.02 -2.20
CA VAL A 438 2.21 15.70 -2.05
C VAL A 438 1.06 14.72 -2.31
N ILE A 439 0.00 14.80 -1.54
CA ILE A 439 -1.30 14.22 -1.90
C ILE A 439 -2.36 15.32 -1.82
N ARG A 440 -3.20 15.40 -2.85
CA ARG A 440 -4.30 16.35 -2.92
C ARG A 440 -5.64 15.64 -2.77
N ARG A 441 -6.54 16.25 -2.00
CA ARG A 441 -7.91 15.77 -1.85
C ARG A 441 -8.88 16.91 -2.06
N ARG A 442 -10.05 16.59 -2.61
CA ARG A 442 -11.14 17.54 -2.83
C ARG A 442 -12.19 17.35 -1.74
N ASN A 443 -12.62 18.46 -1.12
CA ASN A 443 -13.67 18.49 -0.11
C ASN A 443 -14.74 19.55 -0.46
N GLU A 444 -15.75 19.69 0.38
CA GLU A 444 -16.85 20.65 0.16
C GLU A 444 -16.43 22.12 0.27
N ALA A 445 -15.35 22.42 0.99
CA ALA A 445 -14.82 23.77 1.13
C ALA A 445 -13.85 24.16 0.01
N GLY A 446 -13.27 23.19 -0.69
CA GLY A 446 -12.26 23.38 -1.72
C GLY A 446 -11.36 22.16 -1.86
N TYR A 447 -10.07 22.35 -1.63
CA TYR A 447 -9.08 21.29 -1.68
C TYR A 447 -8.17 21.36 -0.43
N HIS A 448 -7.59 20.23 -0.07
CA HIS A 448 -6.50 20.20 0.87
C HIS A 448 -5.37 19.32 0.39
N TYR A 449 -4.18 19.68 0.80
CA TYR A 449 -2.93 19.02 0.45
C TYR A 449 -2.27 18.55 1.74
N PHE A 450 -1.80 17.31 1.78
CA PHE A 450 -0.75 16.92 2.71
C PHE A 450 0.58 16.97 1.95
N ILE A 451 1.54 17.72 2.48
CA ILE A 451 2.80 18.04 1.81
C ILE A 451 3.95 17.66 2.74
N ALA A 452 4.89 16.86 2.26
CA ALA A 452 6.06 16.43 3.01
C ALA A 452 7.36 16.77 2.26
N ASN A 453 8.28 17.41 2.96
CA ASN A 453 9.64 17.62 2.46
C ASN A 453 10.51 16.44 2.89
N LEU A 454 10.58 15.42 2.07
CA LEU A 454 11.40 14.22 2.29
C LEU A 454 12.77 14.33 1.58
N THR A 455 13.27 15.56 1.40
CA THR A 455 14.58 15.86 0.80
C THR A 455 15.57 16.34 1.86
N PRO A 456 16.88 16.30 1.58
CA PRO A 456 17.88 16.80 2.51
C PRO A 456 17.91 18.33 2.66
N ASP A 457 17.22 19.05 1.78
CA ASP A 457 17.30 20.51 1.68
C ASP A 457 16.01 21.19 2.17
N ASP A 458 16.16 22.36 2.76
CA ASP A 458 15.04 23.23 3.13
C ASP A 458 14.44 23.88 1.86
N VAL A 459 13.14 24.04 1.84
CA VAL A 459 12.40 24.70 0.77
C VAL A 459 11.80 26.02 1.27
N ASP A 460 12.04 27.12 0.55
CA ASP A 460 11.38 28.40 0.74
C ASP A 460 11.18 29.07 -0.63
N ARG A 461 10.02 28.88 -1.22
CA ARG A 461 9.69 29.34 -2.58
C ARG A 461 8.22 29.69 -2.69
N PHE A 462 7.92 30.60 -3.62
CA PHE A 462 6.56 30.87 -4.09
C PHE A 462 6.26 30.02 -5.32
N VAL A 463 5.11 29.34 -5.31
CA VAL A 463 4.65 28.51 -6.43
C VAL A 463 3.15 28.66 -6.62
N PRO A 464 2.64 28.60 -7.86
CA PRO A 464 1.21 28.53 -8.11
C PRO A 464 0.63 27.18 -7.68
N LEU A 465 -0.64 27.16 -7.29
CA LEU A 465 -1.41 25.94 -7.11
C LEU A 465 -2.14 25.57 -8.40
N THR A 466 -2.34 24.28 -8.63
CA THR A 466 -3.10 23.78 -9.79
C THR A 466 -4.61 23.92 -9.63
N VAL A 467 -5.09 24.35 -8.46
CA VAL A 467 -6.49 24.57 -8.12
C VAL A 467 -6.75 26.03 -7.79
N GLY A 468 -7.97 26.51 -8.10
CA GLY A 468 -8.41 27.85 -7.70
C GLY A 468 -8.75 27.91 -6.22
N PHE A 469 -8.59 29.10 -5.63
CA PHE A 469 -8.95 29.38 -4.25
C PHE A 469 -9.33 30.85 -4.06
N VAL A 470 -10.09 31.14 -3.01
CA VAL A 470 -10.36 32.48 -2.50
C VAL A 470 -9.51 32.77 -1.29
N GLU A 471 -9.34 31.77 -0.42
CA GLU A 471 -8.54 31.85 0.80
C GLU A 471 -7.75 30.58 1.03
N LEU A 472 -6.67 30.67 1.80
CA LEU A 472 -5.73 29.59 2.12
C LEU A 472 -5.39 29.57 3.60
N MET A 473 -5.17 28.37 4.13
CA MET A 473 -4.74 28.16 5.51
C MET A 473 -3.70 27.04 5.57
N TRP A 474 -2.58 27.32 6.22
CA TRP A 474 -1.63 26.31 6.65
C TRP A 474 -2.03 25.70 7.98
N ILE A 475 -1.89 24.40 8.12
CA ILE A 475 -2.13 23.65 9.35
C ILE A 475 -0.87 22.82 9.65
N ASP A 476 -0.31 23.02 10.82
CA ASP A 476 0.81 22.23 11.32
C ASP A 476 0.28 20.98 12.04
N PRO A 477 0.43 19.78 11.48
CA PRO A 477 -0.10 18.58 12.11
C PRO A 477 0.66 18.16 13.38
N LEU A 478 1.89 18.64 13.60
CA LEU A 478 2.60 18.40 14.87
C LEU A 478 1.94 19.14 16.03
N THR A 479 1.58 20.38 15.84
CA THR A 479 1.06 21.25 16.91
C THR A 479 -0.45 21.45 16.86
N GLY A 480 -1.08 21.20 15.71
CA GLY A 480 -2.49 21.53 15.44
C GLY A 480 -2.72 23.04 15.20
N ARG A 481 -1.69 23.86 15.14
CA ARG A 481 -1.80 25.30 14.91
C ARG A 481 -2.15 25.59 13.46
N ARG A 482 -2.91 26.67 13.25
CA ARG A 482 -3.35 27.17 11.96
C ARG A 482 -2.71 28.52 11.68
N TYR A 483 -2.25 28.72 10.45
CA TYR A 483 -1.54 29.93 10.04
C TYR A 483 -2.15 30.47 8.75
N SER A 484 -2.12 31.80 8.58
CA SER A 484 -2.40 32.40 7.29
C SER A 484 -1.32 32.00 6.28
N ALA A 485 -1.73 31.84 5.02
CA ALA A 485 -0.78 31.61 3.95
C ALA A 485 -0.35 32.93 3.31
N GLU A 486 0.94 33.07 3.05
CA GLU A 486 1.48 34.21 2.30
C GLU A 486 1.28 33.96 0.80
N VAL A 487 0.63 34.92 0.14
CA VAL A 487 0.33 34.85 -1.30
C VAL A 487 0.87 36.11 -1.97
N GLN A 488 1.54 35.94 -3.11
CA GLN A 488 2.06 37.07 -3.90
C GLN A 488 1.54 37.01 -5.36
N GLY A 489 1.63 38.13 -6.06
CA GLY A 489 1.54 38.40 -7.48
C GLY A 489 0.81 37.38 -8.36
N GLY A 490 -0.51 37.28 -8.29
CA GLY A 490 -1.26 36.41 -9.19
C GLY A 490 -1.68 35.05 -8.61
N GLY A 491 -1.41 34.81 -7.33
CA GLY A 491 -1.86 33.61 -6.63
C GLY A 491 -0.79 32.61 -6.26
N ASP A 492 0.50 32.97 -6.35
CA ASP A 492 1.60 32.11 -5.91
C ASP A 492 1.63 32.05 -4.38
N VAL A 493 1.67 30.85 -3.85
CA VAL A 493 1.68 30.54 -2.41
C VAL A 493 3.10 30.28 -1.95
N ARG A 494 3.48 30.90 -0.82
CA ARG A 494 4.78 30.58 -0.20
C ARG A 494 4.75 29.22 0.44
N VAL A 495 5.61 28.34 -0.03
CA VAL A 495 5.90 27.02 0.55
C VAL A 495 7.23 27.13 1.29
N ASN A 496 7.17 27.08 2.63
CA ASN A 496 8.33 27.15 3.50
C ASN A 496 8.35 25.92 4.41
N LEU A 497 9.19 24.94 4.06
CA LEU A 497 9.29 23.64 4.74
C LEU A 497 10.76 23.26 4.94
N ARG A 498 11.13 22.94 6.17
CA ARG A 498 12.44 22.35 6.46
C ARG A 498 12.52 20.93 5.94
N SER A 499 13.74 20.44 5.76
CA SER A 499 14.01 19.01 5.53
C SER A 499 13.36 18.15 6.63
N GLY A 500 12.58 17.15 6.25
CA GLY A 500 11.81 16.28 7.17
C GLY A 500 10.51 16.87 7.71
N GLU A 501 10.14 18.08 7.32
CA GLU A 501 8.90 18.73 7.76
C GLU A 501 7.72 18.40 6.83
N SER A 502 6.52 18.38 7.40
CA SER A 502 5.27 18.20 6.66
C SER A 502 4.19 19.15 7.18
N MET A 503 3.34 19.59 6.28
CA MET A 503 2.26 20.54 6.55
C MET A 503 1.01 20.16 5.75
N ILE A 504 -0.14 20.65 6.22
CA ILE A 504 -1.40 20.59 5.48
C ILE A 504 -1.72 21.98 4.97
N LEU A 505 -2.06 22.09 3.68
CA LEU A 505 -2.56 23.31 3.07
C LEU A 505 -4.03 23.10 2.72
N GLN A 506 -4.93 23.90 3.29
CA GLN A 506 -6.36 23.94 2.97
C GLN A 506 -6.68 25.14 2.11
N THR A 507 -7.36 24.91 0.98
CA THR A 507 -7.92 25.98 0.14
C THR A 507 -9.42 26.13 0.41
N PHE A 508 -9.95 27.34 0.25
CA PHE A 508 -11.36 27.63 0.41
C PHE A 508 -11.90 28.34 -0.83
N ASN A 509 -13.13 27.98 -1.23
CA ASN A 509 -13.86 28.62 -2.32
C ASN A 509 -14.55 29.92 -1.88
N ASP A 510 -14.72 30.10 -0.57
CA ASP A 510 -15.36 31.26 0.04
C ASP A 510 -14.49 31.81 1.18
N PRO A 511 -14.59 33.13 1.50
CA PRO A 511 -13.88 33.73 2.61
C PRO A 511 -14.21 33.06 3.95
N GLN A 512 -13.19 32.81 4.76
CA GLN A 512 -13.32 32.19 6.07
C GLN A 512 -13.09 33.22 7.18
N ASN A 513 -13.91 33.19 8.22
CA ASN A 513 -13.74 34.04 9.38
C ASN A 513 -13.19 33.21 10.56
N MET A 514 -11.97 32.70 10.41
CA MET A 514 -11.33 31.85 11.40
C MET A 514 -10.17 32.59 12.09
N PRO A 515 -9.97 32.39 13.40
CA PRO A 515 -8.79 32.89 14.06
C PRO A 515 -7.56 32.12 13.57
N LEU A 516 -6.61 32.82 12.96
CA LEU A 516 -5.34 32.29 12.49
C LEU A 516 -4.21 32.87 13.33
N HIS A 517 -3.16 32.11 13.53
CA HIS A 517 -1.89 32.63 14.01
C HIS A 517 -1.23 33.45 12.88
N GLU A 518 -0.36 34.40 13.25
CA GLU A 518 0.43 35.14 12.27
C GLU A 518 1.25 34.18 11.38
N ASN A 519 1.71 34.72 10.23
CA ASN A 519 2.44 33.97 9.23
C ASN A 519 3.53 33.09 9.85
N ARG A 520 3.51 31.81 9.53
CA ARG A 520 4.57 30.90 9.91
C ARG A 520 5.75 31.10 8.94
N ILE A 521 6.86 31.57 9.49
CA ILE A 521 8.15 31.50 8.83
C ILE A 521 8.97 30.47 9.60
N SER A 522 9.27 29.34 8.99
CA SER A 522 10.25 28.41 9.50
C SER A 522 11.61 29.09 9.44
N LYS A 523 12.12 29.56 10.57
CA LYS A 523 13.46 30.15 10.60
C LYS A 523 14.49 29.03 10.36
N PRO A 524 15.50 29.25 9.52
CA PRO A 524 16.61 28.30 9.41
C PRO A 524 17.22 28.10 10.81
N VAL A 525 17.57 26.87 11.13
CA VAL A 525 18.13 26.50 12.45
C VAL A 525 19.55 27.09 12.61
N HIS A 526 20.15 27.61 11.55
CA HIS A 526 21.55 27.99 11.49
C HIS A 526 21.75 29.49 11.19
N ASP A 527 21.63 30.30 12.21
CA ASP A 527 22.21 31.68 12.25
C ASP A 527 23.37 31.78 13.25
N SER A 528 23.88 30.68 13.75
CA SER A 528 25.06 30.65 14.62
C SER A 528 26.01 29.54 14.17
N ASP A 529 27.31 29.82 14.22
CA ASP A 529 28.34 28.81 14.01
C ASP A 529 28.11 27.63 14.97
N ASP A 530 28.28 26.43 14.46
CA ASP A 530 28.17 25.21 15.26
C ASP A 530 29.17 25.25 16.41
N ILE A 531 28.68 25.13 17.65
CA ILE A 531 29.55 25.00 18.82
C ILE A 531 30.04 23.55 18.86
N VAL A 532 31.28 23.33 18.50
CA VAL A 532 31.91 22.01 18.60
C VAL A 532 32.38 21.80 20.04
N ILE A 533 31.73 20.90 20.75
CA ILE A 533 32.13 20.49 22.10
C ILE A 533 33.11 19.31 21.94
N THR A 534 34.38 19.56 22.23
CA THR A 534 35.48 18.59 22.09
C THR A 534 35.87 17.90 23.39
N ASP A 535 35.30 18.31 24.52
CA ASP A 535 35.64 17.79 25.84
C ASP A 535 35.02 16.40 26.10
N LYS A 536 35.55 15.72 27.11
CA LYS A 536 35.01 14.42 27.55
C LYS A 536 33.64 14.61 28.19
N TRP A 537 32.72 13.76 27.77
CA TRP A 537 31.37 13.68 28.31
C TRP A 537 31.29 12.63 29.40
N THR A 538 30.56 12.93 30.48
CA THR A 538 30.15 11.94 31.45
C THR A 538 28.68 11.68 31.29
N LEU A 539 28.31 10.44 30.94
CA LEU A 539 26.93 9.99 30.87
C LEU A 539 26.55 9.41 32.24
N SER A 540 25.52 9.94 32.85
CA SER A 540 24.93 9.38 34.07
C SER A 540 23.47 9.00 33.78
N PHE A 541 23.08 7.81 34.18
CA PHE A 541 21.69 7.38 34.15
C PHE A 541 21.03 7.80 35.47
N ILE A 542 19.90 8.49 35.39
CA ILE A 542 19.21 9.00 36.59
C ILE A 542 18.32 7.94 37.21
N ASP A 543 17.65 7.12 36.36
CA ASP A 543 16.74 6.07 36.77
C ASP A 543 16.66 4.96 35.71
N GLU A 544 16.35 3.71 36.14
CA GLU A 544 16.01 2.55 35.30
C GLU A 544 16.95 2.17 34.15
N ALA A 545 18.21 2.54 34.21
CA ALA A 545 19.16 2.14 33.17
C ALA A 545 19.62 0.67 33.36
N PRO A 546 19.89 -0.04 32.25
CA PRO A 546 20.53 -1.35 32.35
C PRO A 546 21.88 -1.21 33.05
N LYS A 547 22.16 -2.10 33.98
CA LYS A 547 23.50 -2.18 34.58
C LYS A 547 24.47 -2.62 33.48
N VAL A 548 25.31 -1.69 33.04
CA VAL A 548 26.40 -1.97 32.11
C VAL A 548 27.57 -2.44 32.98
N ASN A 549 27.97 -3.70 32.86
CA ASN A 549 29.19 -4.25 33.49
C ASN A 549 30.41 -3.85 32.68
#